data_aadeb4220af15f54b8d2a1801eef4c28
#
_entry.id   aadeb4220af15f54b8d2a1801eef4c28
#
_cell.length_a   1.000
_cell.length_b   1.000
_cell.length_c   1.000
_cell.angle_alpha   90.00
_cell.angle_beta   90.00
_cell.angle_gamma   90.00
#
_symmetry.space_group_name_H-M   'P 1'
#
loop_
_entity.id
_entity.type
_entity.pdbx_description
1 polymer ?
#
loop_
_entity_poly.entity_id
_entity_poly.type
_entity_poly.pdbx_seq_one_letter_code
_entity_poly.pdbx_strand_id
1 'polypeptide(L)'
;MLIRKTLSLADAKKIAAAASAKAEAEGWTVVIAIHDNGGNLLYLERADGTQLGSIQVAQEKSLTALRFKRATKVLEDTVLAGRVHMMSLPGITSVEGGLPLIVDGEVIGSIGASGVQSSQDGQVAAAGAAALTNL
;
A
#
# COMPACT_ATOMS: atom_id res chain seq x y z
N MET A 1 -4.83 19.04 21.93
CA MET A 1 -4.22 17.75 21.54
C MET A 1 -5.17 17.03 20.58
N LEU A 2 -4.59 16.33 19.62
CA LEU A 2 -5.37 15.52 18.70
C LEU A 2 -5.25 14.04 19.09
N ILE A 3 -6.36 13.33 19.01
CA ILE A 3 -6.41 11.88 19.21
C ILE A 3 -6.61 11.26 17.83
N ARG A 4 -5.78 10.29 17.45
CA ARG A 4 -5.86 9.65 16.14
C ARG A 4 -5.97 8.15 16.28
N LYS A 5 -6.81 7.57 15.42
CA LYS A 5 -6.86 6.12 15.27
C LYS A 5 -5.67 5.67 14.46
N THR A 6 -5.15 4.50 14.80
CA THR A 6 -4.08 3.85 14.04
C THR A 6 -4.30 2.35 14.03
N LEU A 7 -3.71 1.67 13.05
CA LEU A 7 -3.77 0.22 12.96
C LEU A 7 -3.00 -0.45 14.09
N SER A 8 -3.54 -1.54 14.60
CA SER A 8 -2.80 -2.50 15.42
C SER A 8 -2.13 -3.56 14.52
N LEU A 9 -1.21 -4.33 15.09
CA LEU A 9 -0.64 -5.49 14.39
C LEU A 9 -1.72 -6.51 14.02
N ALA A 10 -2.70 -6.73 14.90
CA ALA A 10 -3.80 -7.65 14.62
C ALA A 10 -4.61 -7.21 13.38
N ASP A 11 -4.90 -5.91 13.27
CA ASP A 11 -5.56 -5.34 12.10
C ASP A 11 -4.72 -5.52 10.85
N ALA A 12 -3.42 -5.22 10.94
CA ALA A 12 -2.50 -5.36 9.80
C ALA A 12 -2.44 -6.80 9.29
N LYS A 13 -2.44 -7.78 10.18
CA LYS A 13 -2.45 -9.20 9.79
C LYS A 13 -3.72 -9.60 9.04
N LYS A 14 -4.88 -9.08 9.43
CA LYS A 14 -6.14 -9.33 8.73
C LYS A 14 -6.14 -8.71 7.33
N ILE A 15 -5.66 -7.50 7.22
CA ILE A 15 -5.53 -6.78 5.94
C ILE A 15 -4.55 -7.53 5.03
N ALA A 16 -3.40 -7.92 5.55
CA ALA A 16 -2.40 -8.68 4.81
C ALA A 16 -2.93 -10.02 4.32
N ALA A 17 -3.70 -10.72 5.16
CA ALA A 17 -4.29 -12.01 4.78
C ALA A 17 -5.25 -11.86 3.59
N ALA A 18 -6.06 -10.81 3.56
CA ALA A 18 -6.96 -10.54 2.44
C ALA A 18 -6.20 -10.21 1.16
N ALA A 19 -5.15 -9.39 1.25
CA ALA A 19 -4.28 -9.06 0.12
C ALA A 19 -3.57 -10.31 -0.41
N SER A 20 -3.01 -11.11 0.48
CA SER A 20 -2.32 -12.36 0.14
C SER A 20 -3.26 -13.36 -0.54
N ALA A 21 -4.49 -13.50 -0.06
CA ALA A 21 -5.48 -14.38 -0.64
C ALA A 21 -5.80 -13.98 -2.09
N LYS A 22 -5.91 -12.67 -2.37
CA LYS A 22 -6.12 -12.16 -3.73
C LYS A 22 -4.94 -12.54 -4.63
N ALA A 23 -3.72 -12.31 -4.17
CA ALA A 23 -2.52 -12.63 -4.94
C ALA A 23 -2.43 -14.14 -5.24
N GLU A 24 -2.69 -15.00 -4.24
CA GLU A 24 -2.68 -16.45 -4.42
C GLU A 24 -3.73 -16.89 -5.44
N ALA A 25 -4.95 -16.36 -5.35
CA ALA A 25 -6.04 -16.71 -6.26
C ALA A 25 -5.69 -16.41 -7.73
N GLU A 26 -4.91 -15.36 -7.96
CA GLU A 26 -4.48 -14.94 -9.30
C GLU A 26 -3.16 -15.60 -9.73
N GLY A 27 -2.48 -16.30 -8.85
CA GLY A 27 -1.14 -16.87 -9.13
C GLY A 27 -0.03 -15.82 -9.15
N TRP A 28 -0.20 -14.70 -8.47
CA TRP A 28 0.79 -13.62 -8.39
C TRP A 28 1.63 -13.75 -7.15
N THR A 29 2.95 -13.51 -7.28
CA THR A 29 3.85 -13.40 -6.13
C THR A 29 4.20 -11.95 -5.89
N VAL A 30 3.95 -11.47 -4.68
CA VAL A 30 4.14 -10.07 -4.31
C VAL A 30 4.75 -9.93 -2.93
N VAL A 31 5.30 -8.74 -2.66
CA VAL A 31 5.55 -8.25 -1.31
C VAL A 31 4.36 -7.40 -0.89
N ILE A 32 3.90 -7.58 0.33
CA ILE A 32 2.84 -6.77 0.95
C ILE A 32 3.46 -6.08 2.16
N ALA A 33 3.31 -4.76 2.24
CA ALA A 33 3.79 -3.96 3.36
C ALA A 33 2.65 -3.11 3.92
N ILE A 34 2.53 -3.07 5.25
CA ILE A 34 1.48 -2.32 5.95
C ILE A 34 2.13 -1.44 7.01
N HIS A 35 1.78 -0.15 7.01
CA HIS A 35 2.26 0.85 7.95
C HIS A 35 1.10 1.39 8.81
N ASP A 36 1.42 1.79 10.03
CA ASP A 36 0.47 2.55 10.86
C ASP A 36 0.41 4.02 10.42
N ASN A 37 -0.41 4.83 11.08
CA ASN A 37 -0.58 6.23 10.68
C ASN A 37 0.66 7.11 10.95
N GLY A 38 1.60 6.63 11.74
CA GLY A 38 2.87 7.30 11.99
C GLY A 38 3.98 6.95 11.00
N GLY A 39 3.68 6.09 10.02
CA GLY A 39 4.67 5.63 9.04
C GLY A 39 5.55 4.50 9.53
N ASN A 40 5.17 3.85 10.62
CA ASN A 40 5.92 2.73 11.18
C ASN A 40 5.48 1.41 10.52
N LEU A 41 6.45 0.59 10.13
CA LEU A 41 6.15 -0.71 9.54
C LEU A 41 5.54 -1.64 10.59
N LEU A 42 4.33 -2.14 10.32
CA LEU A 42 3.66 -3.12 11.18
C LEU A 42 3.84 -4.54 10.66
N TYR A 43 3.77 -4.72 9.35
CA TYR A 43 3.78 -6.04 8.75
C TYR A 43 4.39 -6.00 7.36
N LEU A 44 5.22 -6.99 7.07
CA LEU A 44 5.77 -7.20 5.73
C LEU A 44 5.85 -8.69 5.47
N GLU A 45 5.37 -9.13 4.33
CA GLU A 45 5.60 -10.49 3.84
C GLU A 45 6.09 -10.45 2.39
N ARG A 46 6.94 -11.39 2.05
CA ARG A 46 7.36 -11.64 0.67
C ARG A 46 6.97 -13.05 0.30
N ALA A 47 6.09 -13.19 -0.70
CA ALA A 47 5.78 -14.51 -1.25
C ALA A 47 7.03 -15.12 -1.87
N ASP A 48 7.18 -16.44 -1.74
CA ASP A 48 8.31 -17.15 -2.33
C ASP A 48 8.37 -16.88 -3.83
N GLY A 49 9.57 -16.57 -4.31
CA GLY A 49 9.81 -16.28 -5.73
C GLY A 49 9.60 -14.82 -6.14
N THR A 50 9.14 -13.95 -5.25
CA THR A 50 9.03 -12.51 -5.56
C THR A 50 10.41 -11.89 -5.73
N GLN A 51 10.56 -11.04 -6.74
CA GLN A 51 11.83 -10.33 -6.99
C GLN A 51 12.26 -9.51 -5.76
N LEU A 52 13.57 -9.47 -5.53
CA LEU A 52 14.16 -8.79 -4.39
C LEU A 52 13.77 -7.31 -4.29
N GLY A 53 13.78 -6.62 -5.43
CA GLY A 53 13.51 -5.16 -5.47
C GLY A 53 12.13 -4.78 -4.93
N SER A 54 11.17 -5.68 -4.98
CA SER A 54 9.80 -5.43 -4.51
C SER A 54 9.69 -5.27 -2.99
N ILE A 55 10.68 -5.74 -2.22
CA ILE A 55 10.69 -5.56 -0.77
C ILE A 55 10.68 -4.07 -0.42
N GLN A 56 11.55 -3.29 -1.03
CA GLN A 56 11.60 -1.85 -0.82
C GLN A 56 10.46 -1.13 -1.52
N VAL A 57 10.15 -1.51 -2.76
CA VAL A 57 9.12 -0.83 -3.56
C VAL A 57 7.75 -0.92 -2.90
N ALA A 58 7.36 -2.06 -2.34
CA ALA A 58 6.09 -2.20 -1.63
C ALA A 58 6.01 -1.23 -0.44
N GLN A 59 7.10 -1.11 0.32
CA GLN A 59 7.16 -0.17 1.45
C GLN A 59 7.06 1.28 0.98
N GLU A 60 7.77 1.65 -0.07
CA GLU A 60 7.74 3.01 -0.60
C GLU A 60 6.37 3.37 -1.18
N LYS A 61 5.68 2.45 -1.84
CA LYS A 61 4.30 2.66 -2.30
C LYS A 61 3.35 2.88 -1.12
N SER A 62 3.46 2.06 -0.08
CA SER A 62 2.66 2.21 1.14
C SER A 62 2.90 3.56 1.80
N LEU A 63 4.16 3.93 2.02
CA LEU A 63 4.52 5.21 2.64
C LEU A 63 4.09 6.41 1.80
N THR A 64 4.19 6.32 0.48
CA THR A 64 3.72 7.38 -0.42
C THR A 64 2.22 7.62 -0.25
N ALA A 65 1.43 6.54 -0.25
CA ALA A 65 -0.01 6.65 -0.05
C ALA A 65 -0.36 7.26 1.31
N LEU A 66 0.39 6.92 2.35
CA LEU A 66 0.22 7.49 3.69
C LEU A 66 0.55 8.98 3.72
N ARG A 67 1.72 9.35 3.20
CA ARG A 67 2.24 10.73 3.24
C ARG A 67 1.36 11.71 2.48
N PHE A 68 0.85 11.29 1.34
CA PHE A 68 0.06 12.15 0.44
C PHE A 68 -1.44 11.87 0.51
N LYS A 69 -1.87 10.95 1.36
CA LYS A 69 -3.29 10.64 1.64
C LYS A 69 -4.09 10.31 0.38
N ARG A 70 -3.50 9.57 -0.54
CA ARG A 70 -4.13 9.18 -1.81
C ARG A 70 -3.50 7.93 -2.38
N ALA A 71 -4.23 7.24 -3.24
CA ALA A 71 -3.70 6.09 -3.96
C ALA A 71 -2.49 6.51 -4.82
N THR A 72 -1.46 5.68 -4.86
CA THR A 72 -0.29 5.95 -5.70
C THR A 72 -0.62 5.95 -7.19
N LYS A 73 -1.72 5.29 -7.60
CA LYS A 73 -2.24 5.39 -8.97
C LYS A 73 -2.59 6.82 -9.34
N VAL A 74 -3.15 7.59 -8.43
CA VAL A 74 -3.47 9.02 -8.69
C VAL A 74 -2.20 9.81 -9.02
N LEU A 75 -1.12 9.53 -8.30
CA LEU A 75 0.18 10.17 -8.54
C LEU A 75 0.80 9.68 -9.85
N GLU A 76 0.70 8.39 -10.14
CA GLU A 76 1.14 7.82 -11.42
C GLU A 76 0.44 8.51 -12.59
N ASP A 77 -0.88 8.62 -12.53
CA ASP A 77 -1.67 9.25 -13.59
C ASP A 77 -1.32 10.75 -13.76
N THR A 78 -1.05 11.43 -12.66
CA THR A 78 -0.63 12.84 -12.66
C THR A 78 0.71 13.01 -13.41
N VAL A 79 1.69 12.14 -13.12
CA VAL A 79 2.98 12.16 -13.81
C VAL A 79 2.82 11.84 -15.28
N LEU A 80 2.04 10.80 -15.60
CA LEU A 80 1.79 10.38 -16.98
C LEU A 80 1.05 11.45 -17.79
N ALA A 81 0.26 12.30 -17.14
CA ALA A 81 -0.43 13.43 -17.77
C ALA A 81 0.50 14.64 -18.04
N GLY A 82 1.78 14.52 -17.69
CA GLY A 82 2.79 15.54 -18.00
C GLY A 82 3.33 16.32 -16.81
N ARG A 83 2.77 16.13 -15.60
CA ARG A 83 3.25 16.81 -14.39
C ARG A 83 4.44 16.09 -13.77
N VAL A 84 5.50 15.94 -14.56
CA VAL A 84 6.69 15.16 -14.17
C VAL A 84 7.43 15.71 -12.94
N HIS A 85 7.27 17.00 -12.65
CA HIS A 85 7.86 17.63 -11.48
C HIS A 85 7.32 17.04 -10.15
N MET A 86 6.20 16.36 -10.18
CA MET A 86 5.70 15.66 -9.00
C MET A 86 6.68 14.58 -8.50
N MET A 87 7.52 14.05 -9.40
CA MET A 87 8.55 13.07 -9.00
C MET A 87 9.67 13.69 -8.18
N SER A 88 9.80 15.02 -8.15
CA SER A 88 10.83 15.71 -7.37
C SER A 88 10.44 15.90 -5.91
N LEU A 89 9.21 15.61 -5.53
CA LEU A 89 8.78 15.72 -4.13
C LEU A 89 9.48 14.64 -3.29
N PRO A 90 9.94 14.99 -2.08
CA PRO A 90 10.62 14.01 -1.23
C PRO A 90 9.67 12.89 -0.80
N GLY A 91 10.18 11.66 -0.83
CA GLY A 91 9.44 10.51 -0.34
C GLY A 91 8.25 10.09 -1.19
N ILE A 92 8.28 10.35 -2.50
CA ILE A 92 7.22 9.98 -3.42
C ILE A 92 7.66 8.84 -4.35
N THR A 93 6.80 7.83 -4.47
CA THR A 93 6.92 6.75 -5.46
C THR A 93 5.62 6.71 -6.24
N SER A 94 5.64 7.25 -7.47
CA SER A 94 4.45 7.49 -8.28
C SER A 94 4.10 6.28 -9.15
N VAL A 95 3.91 5.13 -8.52
CA VAL A 95 3.60 3.85 -9.19
C VAL A 95 2.44 3.18 -8.46
N GLU A 96 1.44 2.76 -9.21
CA GLU A 96 0.26 2.08 -8.67
C GLU A 96 0.63 0.88 -7.80
N GLY A 97 -0.09 0.69 -6.68
CA GLY A 97 0.09 -0.42 -5.74
C GLY A 97 0.07 0.01 -4.28
N GLY A 98 -0.01 1.32 -4.00
CA GLY A 98 -0.13 1.84 -2.64
C GLY A 98 -1.50 2.47 -2.40
N LEU A 99 -2.10 2.21 -1.25
CA LEU A 99 -3.40 2.75 -0.85
C LEU A 99 -3.35 3.26 0.59
N PRO A 100 -3.95 4.43 0.87
CA PRO A 100 -4.22 4.82 2.24
C PRO A 100 -5.36 3.97 2.79
N LEU A 101 -5.28 3.62 4.07
CA LEU A 101 -6.34 2.89 4.78
C LEU A 101 -7.14 3.92 5.56
N ILE A 102 -8.41 4.08 5.21
CA ILE A 102 -9.24 5.17 5.70
C ILE A 102 -10.45 4.61 6.44
N VAL A 103 -10.68 5.10 7.66
CA VAL A 103 -11.85 4.78 8.48
C VAL A 103 -12.44 6.09 8.99
N ASP A 104 -13.74 6.30 8.78
CA ASP A 104 -14.45 7.52 9.20
C ASP A 104 -13.74 8.80 8.70
N GLY A 105 -13.26 8.78 7.46
CA GLY A 105 -12.56 9.92 6.84
C GLY A 105 -11.14 10.14 7.34
N GLU A 106 -10.63 9.29 8.21
CA GLU A 106 -9.30 9.42 8.82
C GLU A 106 -8.36 8.36 8.27
N VAL A 107 -7.14 8.76 7.90
CA VAL A 107 -6.10 7.82 7.46
C VAL A 107 -5.49 7.15 8.69
N ILE A 108 -5.71 5.86 8.83
CA ILE A 108 -5.27 5.07 9.99
C ILE A 108 -4.01 4.26 9.71
N GLY A 109 -3.56 4.23 8.48
CA GLY A 109 -2.40 3.49 8.02
C GLY A 109 -2.39 3.41 6.51
N SER A 110 -1.57 2.52 5.98
CA SER A 110 -1.45 2.31 4.54
C SER A 110 -1.02 0.90 4.20
N ILE A 111 -1.25 0.52 2.95
CA ILE A 111 -0.80 -0.76 2.39
C ILE A 111 -0.08 -0.50 1.06
N GLY A 112 0.95 -1.28 0.79
CA GLY A 112 1.64 -1.31 -0.49
C GLY A 112 1.88 -2.73 -0.96
N ALA A 113 1.74 -2.95 -2.25
CA ALA A 113 2.04 -4.23 -2.89
C ALA A 113 2.93 -4.02 -4.09
N SER A 114 3.87 -4.93 -4.30
CA SER A 114 4.79 -4.92 -5.43
C SER A 114 5.26 -6.32 -5.76
N GLY A 115 5.34 -6.64 -7.05
CA GLY A 115 5.88 -7.92 -7.50
C GLY A 115 5.43 -8.35 -8.89
N VAL A 116 4.35 -7.79 -9.38
CA VAL A 116 3.77 -8.06 -10.69
C VAL A 116 3.57 -6.74 -11.43
N GLN A 117 2.68 -6.67 -12.41
CA GLN A 117 2.40 -5.39 -13.05
C GLN A 117 1.76 -4.42 -12.03
N SER A 118 2.00 -3.13 -12.18
CA SER A 118 1.52 -2.14 -11.21
C SER A 118 0.00 -2.14 -11.05
N SER A 119 -0.75 -2.37 -12.12
CA SER A 119 -2.21 -2.51 -12.05
C SER A 119 -2.66 -3.74 -11.25
N GLN A 120 -1.89 -4.82 -11.32
CA GLN A 120 -2.12 -6.04 -10.55
C GLN A 120 -1.74 -5.84 -9.08
N ASP A 121 -0.62 -5.17 -8.83
CA ASP A 121 -0.22 -4.75 -7.47
C ASP A 121 -1.34 -3.93 -6.82
N GLY A 122 -1.95 -3.03 -7.59
CA GLY A 122 -3.08 -2.22 -7.14
C GLY A 122 -4.29 -3.05 -6.75
N GLN A 123 -4.59 -4.11 -7.48
CA GLN A 123 -5.68 -5.03 -7.14
C GLN A 123 -5.41 -5.78 -5.83
N VAL A 124 -4.17 -6.18 -5.60
CA VAL A 124 -3.77 -6.84 -4.35
C VAL A 124 -3.95 -5.88 -3.17
N ALA A 125 -3.45 -4.66 -3.30
CA ALA A 125 -3.62 -3.63 -2.27
C ALA A 125 -5.10 -3.33 -1.99
N ALA A 126 -5.92 -3.24 -3.05
CA ALA A 126 -7.36 -2.97 -2.92
C ALA A 126 -8.08 -4.10 -2.17
N ALA A 127 -7.70 -5.36 -2.41
CA ALA A 127 -8.26 -6.49 -1.68
C ALA A 127 -7.95 -6.40 -0.18
N GLY A 128 -6.72 -5.98 0.16
CA GLY A 128 -6.35 -5.74 1.55
C GLY A 128 -7.15 -4.61 2.17
N ALA A 129 -7.26 -3.47 1.48
CA ALA A 129 -8.01 -2.31 1.96
C ALA A 129 -9.49 -2.64 2.20
N ALA A 130 -10.08 -3.50 1.38
CA ALA A 130 -11.47 -3.92 1.53
C ALA A 130 -11.73 -4.65 2.85
N ALA A 131 -10.71 -5.25 3.45
CA ALA A 131 -10.84 -5.95 4.73
C ALA A 131 -11.08 -5.00 5.92
N LEU A 132 -10.89 -3.69 5.75
CA LEU A 132 -11.18 -2.70 6.80
C LEU A 132 -12.62 -2.76 7.30
N THR A 133 -13.56 -3.11 6.43
CA THR A 133 -14.97 -3.20 6.80
C THR A 133 -15.27 -4.34 7.77
N ASN A 134 -14.33 -5.27 7.96
CA ASN A 134 -14.48 -6.46 8.79
C ASN A 134 -13.58 -6.45 10.04
N LEU A 135 -13.04 -5.30 10.37
CA LEU A 135 -12.19 -5.16 11.57
C LEU A 135 -12.97 -4.86 12.83
#